data_7a26e09cd0c60c19e0fd86fe723521e2
#
_entry.id   7a26e09cd0c60c19e0fd86fe723521e2
#
_cell.length_a   1.000
_cell.length_b   1.000
_cell.length_c   1.000
_cell.angle_alpha   90.00
_cell.angle_beta   90.00
_cell.angle_gamma   90.00
#
_symmetry.space_group_name_H-M   'P 1'
#
loop_
_entity.id
_entity.type
_entity.pdbx_description
1 polymer ?
#
loop_
_entity_poly.entity_id
_entity_poly.type
_entity_poly.pdbx_seq_one_letter_code
_entity_poly.pdbx_strand_id
1 'polypeptide(L)'
;MSLYLRNATWIDPETFKATTTTIKVEEGPSGGMALDAHAPVECPPEDTVLDCTGRLVTPSFGCGHHHIYSALARGMPPAPKAPANFLEVLEYVWWRMDKKLDHDMIEA
;
A
#
# COMPACT_ATOMS: atom_id res chain seq x y z
N MET A 1 -4.38 -0.94 -23.75
CA MET A 1 -2.97 -1.26 -23.48
C MET A 1 -2.93 -1.87 -22.10
N SER A 2 -2.51 -3.12 -22.01
CA SER A 2 -2.48 -3.86 -20.76
C SER A 2 -1.04 -4.10 -20.32
N LEU A 3 -0.84 -4.39 -19.03
CA LEU A 3 0.44 -4.83 -18.48
C LEU A 3 0.36 -6.31 -18.15
N TYR A 4 1.31 -7.09 -18.61
CA TYR A 4 1.45 -8.51 -18.28
C TYR A 4 2.64 -8.72 -17.34
N LEU A 5 2.36 -9.30 -16.17
CA LEU A 5 3.36 -9.73 -15.19
C LEU A 5 3.63 -11.22 -15.41
N ARG A 6 4.67 -11.54 -16.19
CA ARG A 6 5.00 -12.93 -16.56
C ARG A 6 5.85 -13.59 -15.48
N ASN A 7 5.67 -14.88 -15.27
CA ASN A 7 6.42 -15.70 -14.29
C ASN A 7 6.27 -15.20 -12.84
N ALA A 8 5.16 -14.50 -12.53
CA ALA A 8 4.89 -13.98 -11.19
C ALA A 8 4.48 -15.11 -10.25
N THR A 9 4.95 -15.10 -9.01
CA THR A 9 4.38 -15.93 -7.95
C THR A 9 3.20 -15.17 -7.35
N TRP A 10 2.00 -15.52 -7.81
CA TRP A 10 0.74 -14.97 -7.32
C TRP A 10 0.38 -15.54 -5.96
N ILE A 11 0.05 -14.69 -5.01
CA ILE A 11 -0.55 -15.08 -3.73
C ILE A 11 -2.03 -14.79 -3.80
N ASP A 12 -2.84 -15.83 -3.83
CA ASP A 12 -4.29 -15.73 -3.81
C ASP A 12 -4.75 -15.14 -2.47
N PRO A 13 -5.51 -14.04 -2.46
CA PRO A 13 -5.86 -13.32 -1.22
C PRO A 13 -6.86 -14.07 -0.33
N GLU A 14 -7.60 -15.03 -0.88
CA GLU A 14 -8.62 -15.80 -0.14
C GLU A 14 -8.03 -17.09 0.44
N THR A 15 -7.22 -17.77 -0.35
CA THR A 15 -6.68 -19.10 0.01
C THR A 15 -5.24 -19.06 0.52
N PHE A 16 -4.54 -17.94 0.35
CA PHE A 16 -3.11 -17.74 0.63
C PHE A 16 -2.20 -18.74 -0.11
N LYS A 17 -2.68 -19.34 -1.17
CA LYS A 17 -1.87 -20.23 -2.02
C LYS A 17 -1.00 -19.44 -2.96
N ALA A 18 0.25 -19.89 -3.08
CA ALA A 18 1.22 -19.35 -4.03
C ALA A 18 1.18 -20.16 -5.34
N THR A 19 1.04 -19.49 -6.48
CA THR A 19 1.04 -20.13 -7.80
C THR A 19 1.85 -19.30 -8.78
N THR A 20 2.76 -19.92 -9.53
CA THR A 20 3.46 -19.24 -10.61
C THR A 20 2.54 -19.13 -11.83
N THR A 21 2.30 -17.88 -12.27
CA THR A 21 1.35 -17.60 -13.36
C THR A 21 1.74 -16.33 -14.11
N THR A 22 0.99 -16.03 -15.17
CA THR A 22 0.98 -14.73 -15.83
C THR A 22 -0.24 -13.96 -15.36
N ILE A 23 -0.04 -12.71 -14.95
CA ILE A 23 -1.10 -11.83 -14.47
C ILE A 23 -1.27 -10.71 -15.48
N LYS A 24 -2.49 -10.51 -15.96
CA LYS A 24 -2.87 -9.33 -16.75
C LYS A 24 -3.39 -8.25 -15.82
N VAL A 25 -2.90 -7.04 -16.02
CA VAL A 25 -3.34 -5.84 -15.31
C VAL A 25 -3.87 -4.84 -16.33
N GLU A 26 -5.09 -4.39 -16.15
CA GLU A 26 -5.73 -3.42 -17.01
C GLU A 26 -6.60 -2.45 -16.22
N GLU A 27 -6.98 -1.34 -16.84
CA GLU A 27 -7.91 -0.40 -16.24
C GLU A 27 -9.31 -1.02 -16.19
N GLY A 28 -9.87 -1.09 -14.99
CA GLY A 28 -11.22 -1.60 -14.77
C GLY A 28 -12.31 -0.56 -15.12
N PRO A 29 -13.56 -1.01 -15.23
CA PRO A 29 -14.69 -0.14 -15.62
C PRO A 29 -14.93 1.06 -14.70
N SER A 30 -14.45 0.98 -13.47
CA SER A 30 -14.60 2.01 -12.44
C SER A 30 -13.38 2.92 -12.29
N GLY A 31 -12.40 2.84 -13.20
CA GLY A 31 -11.13 3.59 -13.12
C GLY A 31 -10.10 2.98 -12.17
N GLY A 32 -10.39 1.83 -11.56
CA GLY A 32 -9.42 1.06 -10.77
C GLY A 32 -8.65 0.07 -11.64
N MET A 33 -7.64 -0.58 -11.07
CA MET A 33 -6.89 -1.65 -11.74
C MET A 33 -7.60 -2.99 -11.55
N ALA A 34 -7.84 -3.70 -12.65
CA ALA A 34 -8.34 -5.07 -12.65
C ALA A 34 -7.18 -6.04 -12.85
N LEU A 35 -7.20 -7.14 -12.09
CA LEU A 35 -6.18 -8.20 -12.16
C LEU A 35 -6.82 -9.50 -12.66
N ASP A 36 -6.23 -10.11 -13.68
CA ASP A 36 -6.53 -11.49 -14.09
C ASP A 36 -5.30 -12.37 -13.86
N ALA A 37 -5.33 -13.15 -12.79
CA ALA A 37 -4.25 -14.07 -12.41
C ALA A 37 -4.24 -15.39 -13.24
N HIS A 38 -5.14 -15.54 -14.19
CA HIS A 38 -5.23 -16.68 -15.10
C HIS A 38 -5.09 -16.27 -16.56
N ALA A 39 -4.48 -15.12 -16.80
CA ALA A 39 -4.26 -14.60 -18.14
C ALA A 39 -3.46 -15.58 -19.02
N PRO A 40 -3.72 -15.59 -20.33
CA PRO A 40 -2.93 -16.40 -21.26
C PRO A 40 -1.46 -15.99 -21.27
N VAL A 41 -0.58 -16.97 -21.51
CA VAL A 41 0.88 -16.71 -21.57
C VAL A 41 1.27 -15.88 -22.80
N GLU A 42 0.49 -15.95 -23.87
CA GLU A 42 0.68 -15.15 -25.07
C GLU A 42 0.17 -13.74 -24.84
N CYS A 43 1.09 -12.79 -24.92
CA CYS A 43 0.81 -11.37 -24.76
C CYS A 43 0.80 -10.69 -26.12
N PRO A 44 -0.19 -9.84 -26.43
CA PRO A 44 -0.22 -9.06 -27.65
C PRO A 44 1.06 -8.18 -27.79
N PRO A 45 1.60 -7.99 -29.00
CA PRO A 45 2.86 -7.26 -29.19
C PRO A 45 2.77 -5.78 -28.81
N GLU A 46 1.57 -5.21 -28.75
CA GLU A 46 1.30 -3.82 -28.35
C GLU A 46 1.24 -3.63 -26.83
N ASP A 47 1.20 -4.71 -26.04
CA ASP A 47 1.09 -4.65 -24.60
C ASP A 47 2.47 -4.69 -23.93
N THR A 48 2.53 -4.17 -22.72
CA THR A 48 3.77 -4.15 -21.93
C THR A 48 3.91 -5.46 -21.16
N VAL A 49 5.08 -6.08 -21.24
CA VAL A 49 5.41 -7.31 -20.50
C VAL A 49 6.55 -7.04 -19.53
N LEU A 50 6.32 -7.38 -18.25
CA LEU A 50 7.33 -7.34 -17.20
C LEU A 50 7.62 -8.77 -16.73
N ASP A 51 8.88 -9.20 -16.77
CA ASP A 51 9.31 -10.46 -16.17
C ASP A 51 9.38 -10.33 -14.64
N CYS A 52 8.55 -11.10 -13.97
CA CYS A 52 8.42 -11.16 -12.52
C CYS A 52 9.01 -12.45 -11.93
N THR A 53 9.95 -13.09 -12.62
CA THR A 53 10.64 -14.28 -12.10
C THR A 53 11.21 -14.00 -10.72
N GLY A 54 10.86 -14.84 -9.74
CA GLY A 54 11.31 -14.72 -8.34
C GLY A 54 10.62 -13.59 -7.54
N ARG A 55 9.59 -12.95 -8.09
CA ARG A 55 8.82 -11.89 -7.40
C ARG A 55 7.46 -12.42 -6.94
N LEU A 56 7.06 -11.98 -5.74
CA LEU A 56 5.71 -12.18 -5.24
C LEU A 56 4.80 -11.05 -5.74
N VAL A 57 3.60 -11.40 -6.15
CA VAL A 57 2.56 -10.45 -6.56
C VAL A 57 1.29 -10.73 -5.77
N THR A 58 0.74 -9.69 -5.17
CA THR A 58 -0.51 -9.72 -4.41
C THR A 58 -1.37 -8.53 -4.82
N PRO A 59 -2.68 -8.54 -4.56
CA PRO A 59 -3.44 -7.31 -4.50
C PRO A 59 -2.83 -6.34 -3.49
N SER A 60 -3.01 -5.04 -3.70
CA SER A 60 -2.54 -4.04 -2.76
C SER A 60 -3.26 -4.16 -1.41
N PHE A 61 -2.52 -3.89 -0.34
CA PHE A 61 -3.12 -3.81 0.99
C PHE A 61 -3.79 -2.45 1.17
N GLY A 62 -5.04 -2.46 1.66
CA GLY A 62 -5.71 -1.26 2.12
C GLY A 62 -5.45 -1.05 3.61
N CYS A 63 -5.02 0.15 3.98
CA CYS A 63 -4.89 0.53 5.37
C CYS A 63 -5.97 1.57 5.71
N GLY A 64 -7.03 1.12 6.39
CA GLY A 64 -8.16 1.98 6.76
C GLY A 64 -7.91 2.80 8.04
N HIS A 65 -6.84 2.52 8.78
CA HIS A 65 -6.47 3.24 10.00
C HIS A 65 -4.95 3.26 10.14
N HIS A 66 -4.37 4.44 10.12
CA HIS A 66 -2.93 4.60 10.30
C HIS A 66 -2.59 5.96 10.96
N HIS A 67 -1.40 6.02 11.53
CA HIS A 67 -0.82 7.22 12.12
C HIS A 67 0.58 7.45 11.53
N ILE A 68 0.69 7.46 10.20
CA ILE A 68 1.98 7.55 9.48
C ILE A 68 2.73 8.84 9.84
N TYR A 69 2.00 9.93 10.01
CA TYR A 69 2.53 11.22 10.43
C TYR A 69 3.25 11.17 11.80
N SER A 70 3.02 10.14 12.61
CA SER A 70 3.74 9.97 13.87
C SER A 70 5.26 9.80 13.69
N ALA A 71 5.73 9.45 12.49
CA ALA A 71 7.15 9.43 12.15
C ALA A 71 7.79 10.82 12.31
N LEU A 72 7.03 11.90 12.11
CA LEU A 72 7.45 13.29 12.28
C LEU A 72 7.57 13.71 13.76
N ALA A 73 7.11 12.88 14.69
CA ALA A 73 7.26 13.15 16.13
C ALA A 73 8.70 13.01 16.64
N ARG A 74 9.61 12.50 15.80
CA ARG A 74 11.03 12.36 16.19
C ARG A 74 11.62 13.74 16.52
N GLY A 75 12.12 13.89 17.76
CA GLY A 75 12.66 15.16 18.26
C GLY A 75 11.61 16.10 18.85
N MET A 76 10.35 15.72 18.89
CA MET A 76 9.30 16.49 19.55
C MET A 76 9.62 16.63 21.06
N PRO A 77 9.39 17.82 21.67
CA PRO A 77 9.55 18.00 23.10
C PRO A 77 8.69 17.01 23.88
N PRO A 78 9.15 16.50 25.05
CA PRO A 78 8.40 15.55 25.84
C PRO A 78 7.03 16.09 26.23
N ALA A 79 6.12 15.18 26.57
CA ALA A 79 4.85 15.54 27.16
C ALA A 79 5.06 16.32 28.49
N PRO A 80 4.19 17.28 28.83
CA PRO A 80 4.34 18.09 30.05
C PRO A 80 4.28 17.25 31.34
N LYS A 81 3.60 16.12 31.27
CA LYS A 81 3.55 15.07 32.32
C LYS A 81 3.26 13.72 31.68
N ALA A 82 3.47 12.64 32.43
CA ALA A 82 3.06 11.31 31.97
C ALA A 82 1.54 11.25 31.82
N PRO A 83 0.99 10.85 30.65
CA PRO A 83 -0.44 10.68 30.45
C PRO A 83 -0.99 9.57 31.37
N ALA A 84 -2.08 9.83 32.08
CA ALA A 84 -2.75 8.88 32.94
C ALA A 84 -3.91 8.14 32.25
N ASN A 85 -4.37 8.62 31.11
CA ASN A 85 -5.46 8.04 30.33
C ASN A 85 -5.31 8.40 28.86
N PHE A 86 -6.15 7.80 27.98
CA PHE A 86 -6.05 8.00 26.54
C PHE A 86 -6.32 9.45 26.10
N LEU A 87 -7.22 10.16 26.75
CA LEU A 87 -7.47 11.57 26.43
C LEU A 87 -6.21 12.41 26.66
N GLU A 88 -5.50 12.18 27.74
CA GLU A 88 -4.24 12.87 28.02
C GLU A 88 -3.13 12.49 27.01
N VAL A 89 -3.13 11.28 26.45
CA VAL A 89 -2.25 10.93 25.33
C VAL A 89 -2.55 11.79 24.11
N LEU A 90 -3.84 11.98 23.79
CA LEU A 90 -4.25 12.86 22.70
C LEU A 90 -3.82 14.30 22.95
N GLU A 91 -4.14 14.85 24.11
CA GLU A 91 -3.85 16.26 24.46
C GLU A 91 -2.35 16.56 24.52
N TYR A 92 -1.56 15.69 25.15
CA TYR A 92 -0.15 15.97 25.44
C TYR A 92 0.80 15.53 24.33
N VAL A 93 0.36 14.65 23.42
CA VAL A 93 1.18 14.12 22.33
C VAL A 93 0.54 14.39 20.98
N TRP A 94 -0.56 13.72 20.65
CA TRP A 94 -1.10 13.69 19.29
C TRP A 94 -1.59 15.05 18.80
N TRP A 95 -2.45 15.72 19.54
CA TRP A 95 -2.98 17.03 19.13
C TRP A 95 -1.94 18.13 19.10
N ARG A 96 -0.87 18.00 19.85
CA ARG A 96 0.26 18.94 19.76
C ARG A 96 0.99 18.80 18.43
N MET A 97 1.14 17.57 17.95
CA MET A 97 1.72 17.28 16.64
C MET A 97 0.76 17.69 15.52
N ASP A 98 -0.50 17.27 15.57
CA ASP A 98 -1.51 17.60 14.56
C ASP A 98 -1.59 19.12 14.27
N LYS A 99 -1.54 19.93 15.31
CA LYS A 99 -1.57 21.39 15.18
C LYS A 99 -0.32 21.99 14.52
N LYS A 100 0.73 21.21 14.33
CA LYS A 100 2.00 21.66 13.74
C LYS A 100 2.23 21.11 12.34
N LEU A 101 1.42 20.16 11.90
CA LEU A 101 1.51 19.64 10.55
C LEU A 101 1.11 20.70 9.53
N ASP A 102 1.91 20.83 8.50
CA ASP A 102 1.62 21.60 7.30
C ASP A 102 1.62 20.68 6.05
N HIS A 103 1.34 21.25 4.89
CA HIS A 103 1.29 20.48 3.65
C HIS A 103 2.62 19.82 3.31
N ASP A 104 3.73 20.51 3.50
CA ASP A 104 5.06 20.00 3.16
C ASP A 104 5.44 18.81 4.06
N MET A 105 5.05 18.87 5.34
CA MET A 105 5.24 17.77 6.28
C MET A 105 4.36 16.54 5.96
N ILE A 106 3.19 16.76 5.36
CA ILE A 106 2.28 15.65 5.00
C ILE A 106 2.74 14.95 3.72
N GLU A 107 3.41 15.67 2.81
CA GLU A 107 3.93 15.11 1.56
C GLU A 107 5.29 14.43 1.72
N ALA A 108 6.02 14.71 2.79
CA ALA A 108 7.36 14.15 3.04
C ALA A 108 7.32 12.72 3.59
#